data_3e745e7d9512c188bda03ddbf85842d7
#
_entry.id   3e745e7d9512c188bda03ddbf85842d7
#
_cell.length_a   1.000
_cell.length_b   1.000
_cell.length_c   1.000
_cell.angle_alpha   90.00
_cell.angle_beta   90.00
_cell.angle_gamma   90.00
#
_symmetry.space_group_name_H-M   'P 1'
#
loop_
_entity.id
_entity.type
_entity.pdbx_description
1 polymer ?
#
loop_
_entity_poly.entity_id
_entity_poly.type
_entity_poly.pdbx_seq_one_letter_code
_entity_poly.pdbx_strand_id
1 'polypeptide(L)'
;MFTTKHFIWIGICILFILIMNHYAKKEDFTLQNACYFFMFICLLSETTKMMSDMIPSTHGGMHLNPQSLPFHICSILLFIAAYITFGKDGPLKQKMINFFAVVGTCGGIAAILIPTYGVEFNVANVYQCFMYHATLTWFSLYLIRFKHANLGMQVFKNNLVVLFALLVFNLYMNSILAVYDTNFMFIVRPPLEGLPFLNLNHGYYIYLFRVIMLGVIGLSLFHLPFIVKERKSCETESDFNIA
;
A
#
# COMPACT_ATOMS: atom_id res chain seq x y z
N MET A 1 9.27 13.22 12.93
CA MET A 1 8.31 12.13 13.20
C MET A 1 7.75 12.26 14.60
N PHE A 2 6.52 11.80 14.84
CA PHE A 2 5.84 11.75 16.16
C PHE A 2 5.75 13.10 16.90
N THR A 3 5.55 14.18 16.16
CA THR A 3 5.19 15.49 16.68
C THR A 3 3.69 15.56 17.00
N THR A 4 3.24 16.58 17.74
CA THR A 4 1.80 16.81 18.01
C THR A 4 0.98 16.86 16.70
N LYS A 5 1.50 17.52 15.66
CA LYS A 5 0.85 17.57 14.34
C LYS A 5 0.69 16.18 13.73
N HIS A 6 1.71 15.31 13.87
CA HIS A 6 1.63 13.95 13.36
C HIS A 6 0.57 13.11 14.10
N PHE A 7 0.48 13.22 15.43
CA PHE A 7 -0.57 12.53 16.19
C PHE A 7 -1.98 13.01 15.82
N ILE A 8 -2.14 14.30 15.50
CA ILE A 8 -3.42 14.83 14.99
C ILE A 8 -3.78 14.15 13.66
N TRP A 9 -2.82 14.05 12.71
CA TRP A 9 -3.03 13.36 11.44
C TRP A 9 -3.38 11.89 11.61
N ILE A 10 -2.68 11.17 12.48
CA ILE A 10 -3.00 9.76 12.80
C ILE A 10 -4.43 9.67 13.35
N GLY A 11 -4.82 10.56 14.27
CA GLY A 11 -6.17 10.61 14.82
C GLY A 11 -7.24 10.85 13.76
N ILE A 12 -7.00 11.79 12.82
CA ILE A 12 -7.89 12.06 11.67
C ILE A 12 -8.03 10.81 10.79
N CYS A 13 -6.92 10.13 10.46
CA CYS A 13 -6.94 8.92 9.65
C CYS A 13 -7.72 7.79 10.34
N ILE A 14 -7.50 7.57 11.63
CA ILE A 14 -8.24 6.56 12.41
C ILE A 14 -9.73 6.88 12.42
N LEU A 15 -10.10 8.13 12.71
CA LEU A 15 -11.49 8.57 12.72
C LEU A 15 -12.15 8.36 11.36
N PHE A 16 -11.48 8.74 10.27
CA PHE A 16 -11.94 8.49 8.90
C PHE A 16 -12.19 7.00 8.65
N ILE A 17 -11.23 6.13 8.98
CA ILE A 17 -11.35 4.67 8.80
C ILE A 17 -12.53 4.13 9.62
N LEU A 18 -12.75 4.59 10.85
CA LEU A 18 -13.87 4.16 11.70
C LEU A 18 -15.22 4.59 11.11
N ILE A 19 -15.33 5.84 10.66
CA ILE A 19 -16.54 6.38 10.02
C ILE A 19 -16.86 5.58 8.76
N MET A 20 -15.89 5.37 7.88
CA MET A 20 -16.08 4.62 6.65
C MET A 20 -16.42 3.15 6.90
N ASN A 21 -15.84 2.52 7.94
CA ASN A 21 -16.22 1.17 8.37
C ASN A 21 -17.65 1.10 8.95
N HIS A 22 -18.14 2.18 9.56
CA HIS A 22 -19.51 2.28 10.02
C HIS A 22 -20.49 2.37 8.84
N TYR A 23 -20.20 3.23 7.86
CA TYR A 23 -21.00 3.34 6.64
C TYR A 23 -21.03 2.05 5.81
N ALA A 24 -19.89 1.34 5.73
CA ALA A 24 -19.77 0.09 5.00
C ALA A 24 -20.60 -1.09 5.59
N LYS A 25 -21.17 -0.93 6.78
CA LYS A 25 -22.09 -1.93 7.37
C LYS A 25 -23.53 -1.81 6.87
N LYS A 26 -23.89 -0.74 6.18
CA LYS A 26 -25.25 -0.56 5.63
C LYS A 26 -25.51 -1.60 4.54
N GLU A 27 -26.73 -2.14 4.51
CA GLU A 27 -27.11 -3.22 3.57
C GLU A 27 -26.92 -2.83 2.10
N ASP A 28 -27.12 -1.55 1.77
CA ASP A 28 -26.97 -1.03 0.41
C ASP A 28 -25.52 -0.75 0.01
N PHE A 29 -24.54 -0.91 0.92
CA PHE A 29 -23.14 -0.62 0.62
C PHE A 29 -22.44 -1.85 0.03
N THR A 30 -22.28 -1.86 -1.28
CA THR A 30 -21.70 -2.97 -2.05
C THR A 30 -20.19 -2.82 -2.25
N LEU A 31 -19.52 -3.91 -2.68
CA LEU A 31 -18.13 -3.86 -3.13
C LEU A 31 -17.93 -2.83 -4.25
N GLN A 32 -18.90 -2.72 -5.16
CA GLN A 32 -18.84 -1.77 -6.27
C GLN A 32 -18.82 -0.31 -5.78
N ASN A 33 -19.64 0.00 -4.75
CA ASN A 33 -19.66 1.32 -4.12
C ASN A 33 -18.32 1.64 -3.46
N ALA A 34 -17.74 0.67 -2.75
CA ALA A 34 -16.41 0.80 -2.15
C ALA A 34 -15.32 1.05 -3.21
N CYS A 35 -15.36 0.31 -4.33
CA CYS A 35 -14.46 0.48 -5.45
C CYS A 35 -14.57 1.88 -6.08
N TYR A 36 -15.77 2.35 -6.37
CA TYR A 36 -15.98 3.67 -6.97
C TYR A 36 -15.52 4.80 -6.04
N PHE A 37 -15.83 4.70 -4.75
CA PHE A 37 -15.36 5.67 -3.77
C PHE A 37 -13.83 5.70 -3.69
N PHE A 38 -13.19 4.51 -3.60
CA PHE A 38 -11.74 4.40 -3.58
C PHE A 38 -11.12 5.00 -4.85
N MET A 39 -11.63 4.65 -6.04
CA MET A 39 -11.14 5.17 -7.33
C MET A 39 -11.30 6.68 -7.43
N PHE A 40 -12.40 7.26 -6.94
CA PHE A 40 -12.58 8.71 -6.90
C PHE A 40 -11.49 9.40 -6.08
N ILE A 41 -11.21 8.91 -4.87
CA ILE A 41 -10.15 9.46 -4.01
C ILE A 41 -8.77 9.25 -4.65
N CYS A 42 -8.53 8.11 -5.31
CA CYS A 42 -7.29 7.87 -6.04
C CYS A 42 -7.06 8.88 -7.17
N LEU A 43 -8.08 9.15 -7.99
CA LEU A 43 -7.98 10.12 -9.08
C LEU A 43 -7.71 11.52 -8.55
N LEU A 44 -8.43 11.92 -7.51
CA LEU A 44 -8.19 13.22 -6.84
C LEU A 44 -6.77 13.31 -6.28
N SER A 45 -6.30 12.25 -5.62
CA SER A 45 -4.96 12.14 -5.05
C SER A 45 -3.87 12.23 -6.12
N GLU A 46 -3.96 11.43 -7.19
CA GLU A 46 -2.96 11.46 -8.28
C GLU A 46 -2.97 12.81 -9.01
N THR A 47 -4.14 13.40 -9.25
CA THR A 47 -4.23 14.74 -9.87
C THR A 47 -3.52 15.79 -9.00
N THR A 48 -3.77 15.78 -7.68
CA THR A 48 -3.11 16.71 -6.74
C THR A 48 -1.60 16.52 -6.76
N LYS A 49 -1.12 15.27 -6.69
CA LYS A 49 0.30 14.93 -6.76
C LYS A 49 0.94 15.41 -8.07
N MET A 50 0.32 15.07 -9.21
CA MET A 50 0.82 15.49 -10.52
C MET A 50 0.93 17.01 -10.64
N MET A 51 -0.09 17.74 -10.21
CA MET A 51 -0.06 19.22 -10.25
C MET A 51 1.01 19.82 -9.34
N SER A 52 1.24 19.22 -8.16
CA SER A 52 2.24 19.68 -7.20
C SER A 52 3.68 19.34 -7.60
N ASP A 53 3.87 18.26 -8.37
CA ASP A 53 5.19 17.73 -8.70
C ASP A 53 5.64 18.05 -10.14
N MET A 54 4.95 18.98 -10.80
CA MET A 54 5.38 19.50 -12.11
C MET A 54 6.64 20.34 -11.97
N ILE A 55 7.62 20.11 -12.83
CA ILE A 55 8.87 20.86 -12.89
C ILE A 55 9.08 21.49 -14.27
N PRO A 56 9.79 22.65 -14.36
CA PRO A 56 10.07 23.31 -15.63
C PRO A 56 10.92 22.42 -16.56
N SER A 57 10.56 22.41 -17.85
CA SER A 57 11.35 21.77 -18.90
C SER A 57 12.43 22.71 -19.42
N THR A 58 13.60 22.17 -19.82
CA THR A 58 14.68 22.91 -20.46
C THR A 58 14.28 23.49 -21.83
N HIS A 59 13.25 22.94 -22.47
CA HIS A 59 12.73 23.39 -23.75
C HIS A 59 11.44 24.22 -23.65
N GLY A 60 11.12 24.71 -22.47
CA GLY A 60 9.87 25.41 -22.15
C GLY A 60 8.74 24.45 -21.76
N GLY A 61 7.74 25.00 -21.05
CA GLY A 61 6.65 24.19 -20.50
C GLY A 61 7.01 23.47 -19.21
N MET A 62 6.14 22.52 -18.83
CA MET A 62 6.25 21.76 -17.57
C MET A 62 6.18 20.25 -17.88
N HIS A 63 6.88 19.46 -17.09
CA HIS A 63 6.77 17.99 -17.12
C HIS A 63 6.72 17.42 -15.70
N LEU A 64 6.20 16.22 -15.56
CA LEU A 64 6.15 15.55 -14.27
C LEU A 64 7.56 15.19 -13.79
N ASN A 65 7.85 15.47 -12.53
CA ASN A 65 9.10 15.03 -11.91
C ASN A 65 9.23 13.50 -12.01
N PRO A 66 10.31 12.95 -12.57
CA PRO A 66 10.51 11.50 -12.67
C PRO A 66 10.43 10.74 -11.34
N GLN A 67 10.72 11.40 -10.22
CA GLN A 67 10.55 10.81 -8.88
C GLN A 67 9.08 10.53 -8.52
N SER A 68 8.14 11.22 -9.17
CA SER A 68 6.70 11.09 -8.94
C SER A 68 6.02 10.07 -9.86
N LEU A 69 6.78 9.37 -10.71
CA LEU A 69 6.26 8.29 -11.53
C LEU A 69 5.63 7.18 -10.65
N PRO A 70 4.58 6.48 -11.16
CA PRO A 70 3.76 5.59 -10.35
C PRO A 70 4.39 4.21 -10.11
N PHE A 71 5.67 4.17 -9.71
CA PHE A 71 6.39 2.94 -9.40
C PHE A 71 6.51 2.65 -7.90
N HIS A 72 6.08 3.55 -7.02
CA HIS A 72 5.85 3.21 -5.63
C HIS A 72 4.70 2.20 -5.50
N ILE A 73 4.79 1.31 -4.52
CA ILE A 73 3.80 0.24 -4.35
C ILE A 73 2.37 0.79 -4.19
N CYS A 74 2.21 1.91 -3.49
CA CYS A 74 0.91 2.56 -3.31
C CYS A 74 0.33 3.04 -4.65
N SER A 75 1.16 3.59 -5.55
CA SER A 75 0.72 4.01 -6.89
C SER A 75 0.42 2.81 -7.80
N ILE A 76 1.16 1.70 -7.66
CA ILE A 76 0.86 0.44 -8.38
C ILE A 76 -0.50 -0.10 -7.95
N LEU A 77 -0.86 0.03 -6.67
CA LEU A 77 -2.18 -0.38 -6.16
C LEU A 77 -3.33 0.40 -6.81
N LEU A 78 -3.12 1.61 -7.31
CA LEU A 78 -4.12 2.34 -8.11
C LEU A 78 -4.52 1.55 -9.36
N PHE A 79 -3.55 1.03 -10.12
CA PHE A 79 -3.83 0.24 -11.33
C PHE A 79 -4.51 -1.09 -10.99
N ILE A 80 -4.10 -1.70 -9.87
CA ILE A 80 -4.76 -2.91 -9.36
C ILE A 80 -6.22 -2.60 -8.97
N ALA A 81 -6.48 -1.49 -8.29
CA ALA A 81 -7.83 -1.06 -7.94
C ALA A 81 -8.70 -0.77 -9.18
N ALA A 82 -8.12 -0.15 -10.21
CA ALA A 82 -8.82 0.04 -11.48
C ALA A 82 -9.24 -1.31 -12.09
N TYR A 83 -8.34 -2.31 -12.07
CA TYR A 83 -8.68 -3.65 -12.54
C TYR A 83 -9.74 -4.35 -11.65
N ILE A 84 -9.67 -4.19 -10.32
CA ILE A 84 -10.70 -4.71 -9.40
C ILE A 84 -12.06 -4.07 -9.71
N THR A 85 -12.09 -2.78 -10.03
CA THR A 85 -13.31 -2.01 -10.27
C THR A 85 -13.95 -2.35 -11.64
N PHE A 86 -13.16 -2.40 -12.69
CA PHE A 86 -13.64 -2.46 -14.08
C PHE A 86 -13.31 -3.77 -14.80
N GLY A 87 -12.42 -4.59 -14.23
CA GLY A 87 -12.01 -5.86 -14.83
C GLY A 87 -13.07 -6.94 -14.73
N LYS A 88 -12.98 -7.93 -15.62
CA LYS A 88 -13.86 -9.11 -15.61
C LYS A 88 -13.67 -9.94 -14.33
N ASP A 89 -14.78 -10.47 -13.80
CA ASP A 89 -14.74 -11.40 -12.68
C ASP A 89 -14.01 -12.68 -13.08
N GLY A 90 -13.22 -13.21 -12.15
CA GLY A 90 -12.45 -14.42 -12.39
C GLY A 90 -11.24 -14.56 -11.46
N PRO A 91 -10.45 -15.62 -11.66
CA PRO A 91 -9.31 -15.93 -10.76
C PRO A 91 -8.26 -14.81 -10.68
N LEU A 92 -8.04 -14.07 -11.77
CA LEU A 92 -7.10 -12.95 -11.78
C LEU A 92 -7.58 -11.80 -10.88
N LYS A 93 -8.86 -11.42 -11.01
CA LYS A 93 -9.46 -10.37 -10.18
C LYS A 93 -9.38 -10.76 -8.69
N GLN A 94 -9.64 -12.03 -8.36
CA GLN A 94 -9.53 -12.52 -6.99
C GLN A 94 -8.08 -12.45 -6.47
N LYS A 95 -7.07 -12.77 -7.30
CA LYS A 95 -5.65 -12.61 -6.93
C LYS A 95 -5.30 -11.15 -6.68
N MET A 96 -5.81 -10.23 -7.50
CA MET A 96 -5.62 -8.78 -7.33
C MET A 96 -6.27 -8.28 -6.03
N ILE A 97 -7.50 -8.72 -5.71
CA ILE A 97 -8.18 -8.40 -4.45
C ILE A 97 -7.35 -8.89 -3.26
N ASN A 98 -6.87 -10.13 -3.29
CA ASN A 98 -6.07 -10.72 -2.22
C ASN A 98 -4.75 -9.96 -2.00
N PHE A 99 -4.05 -9.64 -3.08
CA PHE A 99 -2.80 -8.85 -3.02
C PHE A 99 -3.06 -7.45 -2.47
N PHE A 100 -4.07 -6.77 -3.02
CA PHE A 100 -4.45 -5.42 -2.61
C PHE A 100 -4.80 -5.35 -1.13
N ALA A 101 -5.61 -6.29 -0.63
CA ALA A 101 -6.06 -6.32 0.75
C ALA A 101 -4.89 -6.35 1.76
N VAL A 102 -3.86 -7.13 1.47
CA VAL A 102 -2.69 -7.25 2.36
C VAL A 102 -1.73 -6.08 2.20
N VAL A 103 -1.29 -5.86 0.95
CA VAL A 103 -0.25 -4.86 0.67
C VAL A 103 -0.77 -3.45 0.88
N GLY A 104 -2.04 -3.19 0.55
CA GLY A 104 -2.67 -1.90 0.81
C GLY A 104 -2.85 -1.61 2.30
N THR A 105 -3.19 -2.62 3.13
CA THR A 105 -3.25 -2.43 4.58
C THR A 105 -1.86 -2.12 5.16
N CYS A 106 -0.87 -2.96 4.85
CA CYS A 106 0.49 -2.76 5.37
C CYS A 106 1.12 -1.46 4.87
N GLY A 107 1.00 -1.18 3.56
CA GLY A 107 1.56 0.02 2.94
C GLY A 107 0.85 1.30 3.39
N GLY A 108 -0.47 1.27 3.51
CA GLY A 108 -1.26 2.41 3.98
C GLY A 108 -0.92 2.78 5.43
N ILE A 109 -0.87 1.80 6.33
CA ILE A 109 -0.47 2.02 7.73
C ILE A 109 0.98 2.52 7.80
N ALA A 110 1.90 1.90 7.06
CA ALA A 110 3.30 2.31 7.04
C ALA A 110 3.47 3.77 6.59
N ALA A 111 2.75 4.20 5.56
CA ALA A 111 2.82 5.57 5.05
C ALA A 111 2.17 6.61 5.99
N ILE A 112 1.13 6.24 6.74
CA ILE A 112 0.56 7.09 7.80
C ILE A 112 1.56 7.26 8.95
N LEU A 113 2.31 6.20 9.30
CA LEU A 113 3.29 6.22 10.38
C LEU A 113 4.62 6.88 9.97
N ILE A 114 4.98 6.83 8.68
CA ILE A 114 6.23 7.35 8.11
C ILE A 114 5.90 8.28 6.94
N PRO A 115 5.33 9.48 7.19
CA PRO A 115 4.87 10.39 6.13
C PRO A 115 6.07 11.06 5.45
N THR A 116 6.28 10.79 4.18
CA THR A 116 7.41 11.31 3.39
C THR A 116 7.28 12.78 3.01
N TYR A 117 6.05 13.32 2.96
CA TYR A 117 5.79 14.75 2.71
C TYR A 117 5.75 15.61 3.97
N GLY A 118 6.10 15.04 5.14
CA GLY A 118 6.03 15.74 6.41
C GLY A 118 4.62 15.75 7.02
N VAL A 119 4.37 16.72 7.91
CA VAL A 119 3.13 16.78 8.73
C VAL A 119 2.53 18.19 8.81
N GLU A 120 3.01 19.14 8.00
CA GLU A 120 2.59 20.53 8.06
C GLU A 120 1.20 20.74 7.43
N PHE A 121 0.33 21.52 8.10
CA PHE A 121 -1.06 21.75 7.66
C PHE A 121 -1.21 22.71 6.49
N ASN A 122 -0.15 23.38 6.05
CA ASN A 122 -0.16 24.33 4.93
C ASN A 122 0.40 23.74 3.63
N VAL A 123 0.64 22.44 3.56
CA VAL A 123 1.22 21.75 2.40
C VAL A 123 0.19 20.78 1.79
N ALA A 124 -0.20 21.02 0.53
CA ALA A 124 -1.21 20.22 -0.16
C ALA A 124 -0.86 18.73 -0.24
N ASN A 125 0.42 18.40 -0.52
CA ASN A 125 0.89 17.02 -0.60
C ASN A 125 0.79 16.26 0.73
N VAL A 126 0.78 16.95 1.88
CA VAL A 126 0.54 16.34 3.19
C VAL A 126 -0.90 15.86 3.30
N TYR A 127 -1.88 16.70 2.93
CA TYR A 127 -3.30 16.30 2.89
C TYR A 127 -3.52 15.14 1.92
N GLN A 128 -2.96 15.25 0.73
CA GLN A 128 -3.02 14.20 -0.29
C GLN A 128 -2.49 12.88 0.26
N CYS A 129 -1.31 12.89 0.87
CA CYS A 129 -0.66 11.69 1.42
C CYS A 129 -1.52 11.02 2.49
N PHE A 130 -1.97 11.76 3.51
CA PHE A 130 -2.76 11.18 4.60
C PHE A 130 -4.14 10.72 4.14
N MET A 131 -4.86 11.49 3.31
CA MET A 131 -6.17 11.11 2.78
C MET A 131 -6.10 9.87 1.90
N TYR A 132 -5.12 9.80 1.00
CA TYR A 132 -4.92 8.65 0.15
C TYR A 132 -4.62 7.39 0.97
N HIS A 133 -3.66 7.45 1.90
CA HIS A 133 -3.26 6.27 2.66
C HIS A 133 -4.31 5.85 3.71
N ALA A 134 -5.08 6.79 4.25
CA ALA A 134 -6.24 6.45 5.09
C ALA A 134 -7.31 5.71 4.27
N THR A 135 -7.61 6.19 3.05
CA THR A 135 -8.58 5.54 2.15
C THR A 135 -8.07 4.19 1.66
N LEU A 136 -6.78 4.08 1.34
CA LEU A 136 -6.12 2.82 0.97
C LEU A 136 -6.23 1.79 2.09
N THR A 137 -5.92 2.19 3.33
CA THR A 137 -6.03 1.33 4.52
C THR A 137 -7.48 0.90 4.74
N TRP A 138 -8.43 1.85 4.68
CA TRP A 138 -9.84 1.54 4.84
C TRP A 138 -10.33 0.54 3.79
N PHE A 139 -10.06 0.78 2.49
CA PHE A 139 -10.53 -0.10 1.42
C PHE A 139 -9.92 -1.50 1.52
N SER A 140 -8.65 -1.59 1.88
CA SER A 140 -7.98 -2.87 2.11
C SER A 140 -8.60 -3.65 3.29
N LEU A 141 -8.88 -2.98 4.40
CA LEU A 141 -9.57 -3.56 5.56
C LEU A 141 -11.02 -3.94 5.23
N TYR A 142 -11.70 -3.16 4.37
CA TYR A 142 -13.03 -3.48 3.86
C TYR A 142 -13.03 -4.83 3.13
N LEU A 143 -12.08 -5.04 2.20
CA LEU A 143 -11.96 -6.29 1.46
C LEU A 143 -11.76 -7.51 2.38
N ILE A 144 -11.03 -7.35 3.48
CA ILE A 144 -10.82 -8.41 4.48
C ILE A 144 -12.06 -8.64 5.32
N ARG A 145 -12.63 -7.57 5.86
CA ARG A 145 -13.73 -7.63 6.81
C ARG A 145 -15.00 -8.23 6.21
N PHE A 146 -15.31 -7.87 4.98
CA PHE A 146 -16.48 -8.36 4.26
C PHE A 146 -16.21 -9.63 3.43
N LYS A 147 -15.07 -10.30 3.70
CA LYS A 147 -14.68 -11.60 3.12
C LYS A 147 -14.54 -11.60 1.59
N HIS A 148 -14.22 -10.45 0.99
CA HIS A 148 -13.87 -10.38 -0.42
C HIS A 148 -12.47 -10.93 -0.68
N ALA A 149 -11.55 -10.82 0.30
CA ALA A 149 -10.20 -11.34 0.22
C ALA A 149 -10.06 -12.69 0.96
N ASN A 150 -9.34 -13.62 0.35
CA ASN A 150 -8.87 -14.86 0.96
C ASN A 150 -7.39 -14.67 1.35
N LEU A 151 -6.99 -15.07 2.56
CA LEU A 151 -5.67 -14.76 3.13
C LEU A 151 -4.92 -16.00 3.65
N GLY A 152 -5.22 -17.18 3.13
CA GLY A 152 -4.55 -18.43 3.49
C GLY A 152 -3.09 -18.55 3.00
N MET A 153 -2.47 -19.71 3.28
CA MET A 153 -1.05 -19.98 2.97
C MET A 153 -0.71 -19.82 1.48
N GLN A 154 -1.60 -20.24 0.58
CA GLN A 154 -1.34 -20.12 -0.87
C GLN A 154 -1.29 -18.66 -1.30
N VAL A 155 -2.14 -17.80 -0.74
CA VAL A 155 -2.14 -16.35 -1.02
C VAL A 155 -0.88 -15.70 -0.48
N PHE A 156 -0.41 -16.08 0.70
CA PHE A 156 0.87 -15.62 1.24
C PHE A 156 2.03 -15.89 0.27
N LYS A 157 2.14 -17.12 -0.24
CA LYS A 157 3.18 -17.47 -1.23
C LYS A 157 3.07 -16.64 -2.51
N ASN A 158 1.85 -16.48 -3.04
CA ASN A 158 1.61 -15.68 -4.23
C ASN A 158 1.99 -14.21 -4.03
N ASN A 159 1.65 -13.63 -2.88
CA ASN A 159 1.99 -12.24 -2.54
C ASN A 159 3.50 -12.03 -2.41
N LEU A 160 4.24 -13.00 -1.84
CA LEU A 160 5.71 -12.96 -1.81
C LEU A 160 6.30 -12.92 -3.21
N VAL A 161 5.83 -13.78 -4.12
CA VAL A 161 6.31 -13.82 -5.50
C VAL A 161 6.04 -12.49 -6.21
N VAL A 162 4.84 -11.93 -6.07
CA VAL A 162 4.49 -10.65 -6.69
C VAL A 162 5.35 -9.50 -6.12
N LEU A 163 5.53 -9.45 -4.79
CA LEU A 163 6.39 -8.43 -4.17
C LEU A 163 7.85 -8.55 -4.60
N PHE A 164 8.36 -9.78 -4.74
CA PHE A 164 9.71 -9.99 -5.25
C PHE A 164 9.85 -9.54 -6.72
N ALA A 165 8.87 -9.84 -7.57
CA ALA A 165 8.86 -9.37 -8.94
C ALA A 165 8.82 -7.83 -9.03
N LEU A 166 8.01 -7.18 -8.18
CA LEU A 166 7.95 -5.72 -8.08
C LEU A 166 9.26 -5.13 -7.55
N LEU A 167 9.94 -5.80 -6.62
CA LEU A 167 11.27 -5.41 -6.13
C LEU A 167 12.28 -5.41 -7.28
N VAL A 168 12.37 -6.50 -8.03
CA VAL A 168 13.28 -6.62 -9.18
C VAL A 168 12.95 -5.56 -10.23
N PHE A 169 11.68 -5.39 -10.57
CA PHE A 169 11.25 -4.35 -11.51
C PHE A 169 11.70 -2.96 -11.04
N ASN A 170 11.51 -2.63 -9.77
CA ASN A 170 11.89 -1.32 -9.22
C ASN A 170 13.41 -1.13 -9.09
N LEU A 171 14.20 -2.20 -8.92
CA LEU A 171 15.65 -2.12 -9.03
C LEU A 171 16.07 -1.67 -10.44
N TYR A 172 15.48 -2.23 -11.49
CA TYR A 172 15.71 -1.79 -12.86
C TYR A 172 15.25 -0.35 -13.09
N MET A 173 14.03 0.01 -12.65
CA MET A 173 13.51 1.36 -12.87
C MET A 173 14.34 2.44 -12.16
N ASN A 174 14.76 2.21 -10.92
CA ASN A 174 15.67 3.11 -10.23
C ASN A 174 17.04 3.20 -10.91
N SER A 175 17.54 2.11 -11.53
CA SER A 175 18.81 2.12 -12.26
C SER A 175 18.68 2.90 -13.57
N ILE A 176 17.62 2.69 -14.35
CA ILE A 176 17.37 3.40 -15.62
C ILE A 176 17.19 4.91 -15.37
N LEU A 177 16.52 5.27 -14.30
CA LEU A 177 16.18 6.65 -13.92
C LEU A 177 17.16 7.24 -12.88
N ALA A 178 18.32 6.64 -12.68
CA ALA A 178 19.29 7.06 -11.66
C ALA A 178 19.74 8.52 -11.82
N VAL A 179 19.80 9.04 -13.04
CA VAL A 179 20.14 10.43 -13.35
C VAL A 179 19.15 11.42 -12.69
N TYR A 180 17.94 10.99 -12.41
CA TYR A 180 16.90 11.79 -11.73
C TYR A 180 16.83 11.52 -10.23
N ASP A 181 17.78 10.77 -9.67
CA ASP A 181 17.86 10.43 -8.23
C ASP A 181 16.59 9.74 -7.70
N THR A 182 15.99 8.85 -8.49
CA THR A 182 14.76 8.15 -8.12
C THR A 182 14.98 7.16 -6.98
N ASN A 183 13.93 6.93 -6.18
CA ASN A 183 13.96 6.02 -5.03
C ASN A 183 12.62 5.29 -4.85
N PHE A 184 12.15 4.65 -5.92
CA PHE A 184 10.90 3.89 -5.88
C PHE A 184 10.98 2.74 -4.90
N MET A 185 9.91 2.52 -4.13
CA MET A 185 9.80 1.55 -3.04
C MET A 185 10.85 1.73 -1.93
N PHE A 186 11.56 2.87 -1.90
CA PHE A 186 12.63 3.15 -0.94
C PHE A 186 13.71 2.08 -0.88
N ILE A 187 14.06 1.49 -2.04
CA ILE A 187 15.06 0.41 -2.13
C ILE A 187 16.47 0.94 -2.40
N VAL A 188 16.62 2.21 -2.78
CA VAL A 188 17.93 2.85 -3.01
C VAL A 188 18.46 3.49 -1.72
N ARG A 189 17.58 4.22 -1.00
CA ARG A 189 17.88 4.90 0.26
C ARG A 189 16.66 4.96 1.18
N PRO A 190 16.84 5.22 2.49
CA PRO A 190 15.73 5.36 3.43
C PRO A 190 14.74 6.44 3.01
N PRO A 191 13.44 6.28 3.33
CA PRO A 191 12.43 7.31 3.07
C PRO A 191 12.64 8.58 3.90
N LEU A 192 13.23 8.43 5.08
CA LEU A 192 13.56 9.50 6.02
C LEU A 192 14.91 9.21 6.68
N GLU A 193 15.66 10.26 6.94
CA GLU A 193 16.89 10.17 7.74
C GLU A 193 16.58 9.85 9.20
N GLY A 194 17.52 9.18 9.88
CA GLY A 194 17.40 8.86 11.31
C GLY A 194 16.51 7.67 11.66
N LEU A 195 16.06 6.89 10.68
CA LEU A 195 15.36 5.63 10.96
C LEU A 195 16.34 4.61 11.55
N PRO A 196 16.08 4.04 12.75
CA PRO A 196 17.08 3.26 13.47
C PRO A 196 17.46 1.96 12.76
N PHE A 197 16.53 1.33 12.04
CA PHE A 197 16.76 0.06 11.37
C PHE A 197 17.06 0.24 9.86
N LEU A 198 16.44 1.23 9.22
CA LEU A 198 16.59 1.55 7.81
C LEU A 198 17.58 2.70 7.64
N ASN A 199 18.89 2.38 7.58
CA ASN A 199 19.97 3.33 7.34
C ASN A 199 21.07 2.71 6.49
N LEU A 200 21.94 3.53 5.90
CA LEU A 200 23.05 3.12 5.03
C LEU A 200 24.38 2.94 5.79
N ASN A 201 24.39 3.02 7.11
CA ASN A 201 25.61 2.98 7.93
C ASN A 201 26.46 1.72 7.73
N HIS A 202 25.85 0.62 7.29
CA HIS A 202 26.53 -0.65 7.02
C HIS A 202 26.59 -0.98 5.52
N GLY A 203 26.37 0.01 4.66
CA GLY A 203 26.38 -0.12 3.21
C GLY A 203 25.05 -0.53 2.59
N TYR A 204 24.99 -0.38 1.25
CA TYR A 204 23.77 -0.55 0.47
C TYR A 204 23.17 -1.96 0.55
N TYR A 205 23.98 -3.01 0.46
CA TYR A 205 23.45 -4.39 0.45
C TYR A 205 22.81 -4.78 1.79
N ILE A 206 23.35 -4.29 2.90
CA ILE A 206 22.75 -4.53 4.22
C ILE A 206 21.45 -3.75 4.35
N TYR A 207 21.41 -2.52 3.84
CA TYR A 207 20.17 -1.73 3.79
C TYR A 207 19.10 -2.46 2.97
N LEU A 208 19.41 -2.89 1.73
CA LEU A 208 18.48 -3.60 0.86
C LEU A 208 17.98 -4.90 1.51
N PHE A 209 18.87 -5.66 2.16
CA PHE A 209 18.50 -6.85 2.91
C PHE A 209 17.50 -6.52 4.04
N ARG A 210 17.73 -5.45 4.79
CA ARG A 210 16.80 -4.99 5.85
C ARG A 210 15.44 -4.59 5.29
N VAL A 211 15.39 -3.91 4.15
CA VAL A 211 14.13 -3.56 3.46
C VAL A 211 13.36 -4.81 3.08
N ILE A 212 14.03 -5.79 2.46
CA ILE A 212 13.42 -7.07 2.08
C ILE A 212 12.91 -7.81 3.31
N MET A 213 13.72 -7.94 4.35
CA MET A 213 13.35 -8.61 5.61
C MET A 213 12.14 -7.95 6.26
N LEU A 214 12.10 -6.61 6.29
CA LEU A 214 10.95 -5.87 6.83
C LEU A 214 9.66 -6.18 6.05
N GLY A 215 9.74 -6.22 4.73
CA GLY A 215 8.61 -6.59 3.87
C GLY A 215 8.13 -8.03 4.12
N VAL A 216 9.05 -9.00 4.19
CA VAL A 216 8.74 -10.42 4.46
C VAL A 216 8.15 -10.59 5.86
N ILE A 217 8.74 -9.97 6.89
CA ILE A 217 8.25 -10.04 8.26
C ILE A 217 6.85 -9.42 8.35
N GLY A 218 6.64 -8.22 7.80
CA GLY A 218 5.35 -7.54 7.80
C GLY A 218 4.26 -8.40 7.13
N LEU A 219 4.56 -8.96 5.96
CA LEU A 219 3.66 -9.85 5.25
C LEU A 219 3.36 -11.13 6.05
N SER A 220 4.39 -11.73 6.67
CA SER A 220 4.25 -12.95 7.47
C SER A 220 3.38 -12.71 8.70
N LEU A 221 3.64 -11.64 9.44
CA LEU A 221 2.85 -11.27 10.63
C LEU A 221 1.39 -11.00 10.26
N PHE A 222 1.14 -10.39 9.10
CA PHE A 222 -0.21 -10.10 8.64
C PHE A 222 -0.98 -11.38 8.28
N HIS A 223 -0.35 -12.34 7.60
CA HIS A 223 -0.98 -13.59 7.18
C HIS A 223 -1.11 -14.62 8.31
N LEU A 224 -0.27 -14.56 9.34
CA LEU A 224 -0.18 -15.58 10.39
C LEU A 224 -1.53 -15.96 11.02
N PRO A 225 -2.41 -15.02 11.45
CA PRO A 225 -3.69 -15.39 12.06
C PRO A 225 -4.61 -16.17 11.10
N PHE A 226 -4.57 -15.85 9.82
CA PHE A 226 -5.40 -16.50 8.79
C PHE A 226 -4.89 -17.89 8.47
N ILE A 227 -3.57 -18.08 8.38
CA ILE A 227 -2.93 -19.38 8.15
C ILE A 227 -3.19 -20.33 9.34
N VAL A 228 -3.08 -19.84 10.58
CA VAL A 228 -3.38 -20.64 11.77
C VAL A 228 -4.85 -21.06 11.80
N LYS A 229 -5.77 -20.17 11.43
CA LYS A 229 -7.19 -20.48 11.34
C LYS A 229 -7.48 -21.53 10.27
N GLU A 230 -6.87 -21.40 9.08
CA GLU A 230 -7.00 -22.36 7.98
C GLU A 230 -6.57 -23.78 8.41
N ARG A 231 -5.42 -23.91 9.08
CA ARG A 231 -4.91 -25.19 9.59
C ARG A 231 -5.87 -25.85 10.59
N LYS A 232 -6.35 -25.08 11.57
CA LYS A 232 -7.30 -25.59 12.57
C LYS A 232 -8.59 -26.12 11.95
N SER A 233 -9.11 -25.44 10.91
CA SER A 233 -10.30 -25.90 10.20
C SER A 233 -10.05 -27.24 9.50
N CYS A 234 -8.91 -27.43 8.86
CA CYS A 234 -8.55 -28.70 8.21
C CYS A 234 -8.36 -29.85 9.21
N GLU A 235 -7.78 -29.58 10.38
CA GLU A 235 -7.62 -30.58 11.45
C GLU A 235 -8.99 -31.05 11.96
N THR A 236 -9.92 -30.14 12.22
CA THR A 236 -11.27 -30.48 12.70
C THR A 236 -12.05 -31.29 11.68
N GLU A 237 -11.93 -31.02 10.39
CA GLU A 237 -12.58 -31.80 9.32
C GLU A 237 -11.98 -33.20 9.18
N SER A 238 -10.66 -33.35 9.39
CA SER A 238 -10.02 -34.71 9.36
C SER A 238 -10.46 -35.58 10.51
N ASP A 239 -10.58 -35.01 11.71
CA ASP A 239 -11.03 -35.78 12.90
C ASP A 239 -12.50 -36.23 12.79
N PHE A 240 -13.33 -35.41 12.13
CA PHE A 240 -14.74 -35.77 11.91
C PHE A 240 -14.94 -36.87 10.86
N ASN A 241 -14.01 -37.02 9.91
CA ASN A 241 -14.07 -38.04 8.87
C ASN A 241 -13.47 -39.39 9.32
N ILE A 242 -12.85 -39.46 10.50
CA ILE A 242 -12.23 -40.68 11.06
C ILE A 242 -13.12 -41.30 12.16
N ALA A 243 -14.10 -40.59 12.68
CA ALA A 243 -15.05 -41.01 13.70
C ALA A 243 -16.35 -41.53 13.09
#